data_1a6e2ad15f08a5f814fed844061f1a51
#
_entry.id   1a6e2ad15f08a5f814fed844061f1a51
#
_cell.length_a   1.000
_cell.length_b   1.000
_cell.length_c   1.000
_cell.angle_alpha   90.00
_cell.angle_beta   90.00
_cell.angle_gamma   90.00
#
_symmetry.space_group_name_H-M   'P 1'
#
loop_
_entity.id
_entity.type
_entity.pdbx_description
1 polymer ?
#
loop_
_entity_poly.entity_id
_entity_poly.type
_entity_poly.pdbx_seq_one_letter_code
_entity_poly.pdbx_strand_id
1 'polypeptide(L)'
;RDPLWSRGLGDVYKRQVLCLFKLHDSPIARNPMISLRYGTNPHQTNASLELPDPAPLKILNGAPGYINMLDALTSWQLVRELKEATGKASAASYKHVSPAGAAIGKPIDEAFKESQFLKTTDFSEVASAYVRARGGDRLCSFGDALAVSDIVDVSLARFLKTEVSDLIIAPGYDPEALEILKAKKKGGFVILEMEYDFMPEGAESREIFGIGLAQTRNSRLITKADLQNVVSENKSISESTIETLLVATISLKYTQSNSISVAYDGQIVGIGAGQQSLSLIHISEPTRPERIGDSGGGVEKKKGGGGG
;
A
#
# COMPACT_ATOMS: atom_id res chain seq x y z
N ARG A 1 -31.27 30.66 -40.03
CA ARG A 1 -30.17 31.45 -39.43
C ARG A 1 -29.83 30.74 -38.11
N ASP A 2 -28.73 29.99 -38.08
CA ASP A 2 -28.27 29.32 -36.89
C ASP A 2 -27.77 30.32 -35.83
N PRO A 3 -28.10 30.15 -34.57
CA PRO A 3 -27.68 31.06 -33.50
C PRO A 3 -26.14 31.08 -33.34
N LEU A 4 -25.59 32.27 -33.19
CA LEU A 4 -24.12 32.50 -33.07
C LEU A 4 -23.40 31.71 -31.93
N TRP A 5 -24.13 31.16 -30.97
CA TRP A 5 -23.56 30.34 -29.87
C TRP A 5 -23.26 28.90 -30.28
N SER A 6 -23.84 28.38 -31.36
CA SER A 6 -23.58 27.01 -31.83
C SER A 6 -22.24 26.84 -32.54
N ARG A 7 -21.61 27.96 -33.00
CA ARG A 7 -20.33 27.92 -33.73
C ARG A 7 -19.10 27.76 -32.80
N GLY A 8 -19.20 28.18 -31.54
CA GLY A 8 -18.09 28.12 -30.59
C GLY A 8 -17.88 26.74 -29.99
N LEU A 9 -18.95 26.00 -29.72
CA LEU A 9 -18.90 24.67 -29.11
C LEU A 9 -18.33 23.58 -30.05
N GLY A 10 -18.68 23.65 -31.34
CA GLY A 10 -18.18 22.74 -32.37
C GLY A 10 -16.66 22.80 -32.55
N ASP A 11 -16.07 23.99 -32.38
CA ASP A 11 -14.61 24.18 -32.54
C ASP A 11 -13.81 23.72 -31.32
N VAL A 12 -14.41 23.85 -30.12
CA VAL A 12 -13.81 23.33 -28.88
C VAL A 12 -13.79 21.79 -28.88
N TYR A 13 -14.89 21.15 -29.29
CA TYR A 13 -14.95 19.69 -29.42
C TYR A 13 -14.02 19.17 -30.52
N LYS A 14 -13.92 19.82 -31.66
CA LYS A 14 -12.99 19.44 -32.72
C LYS A 14 -11.53 19.60 -32.32
N ARG A 15 -11.17 20.61 -31.52
CA ARG A 15 -9.80 20.78 -30.99
C ARG A 15 -9.47 19.76 -29.93
N GLN A 16 -10.41 19.39 -29.05
CA GLN A 16 -10.20 18.34 -28.06
C GLN A 16 -10.07 16.96 -28.69
N VAL A 17 -10.90 16.64 -29.68
CA VAL A 17 -10.81 15.40 -30.46
C VAL A 17 -9.50 15.38 -31.28
N LEU A 18 -9.07 16.51 -31.85
CA LEU A 18 -7.82 16.59 -32.62
C LEU A 18 -6.56 16.46 -31.72
N CYS A 19 -6.60 16.95 -30.47
CA CYS A 19 -5.56 16.69 -29.49
C CYS A 19 -5.48 15.21 -29.10
N LEU A 20 -6.63 14.54 -28.93
CA LEU A 20 -6.65 13.09 -28.61
C LEU A 20 -6.17 12.24 -29.78
N PHE A 21 -6.48 12.59 -31.03
CA PHE A 21 -5.97 11.88 -32.22
C PHE A 21 -4.50 12.16 -32.53
N LYS A 22 -3.98 13.36 -32.22
CA LYS A 22 -2.55 13.67 -32.38
C LYS A 22 -1.64 12.98 -31.34
N LEU A 23 -2.19 12.53 -30.22
CA LEU A 23 -1.45 11.72 -29.25
C LEU A 23 -1.26 10.26 -29.72
N HIS A 24 -1.98 9.82 -30.77
CA HIS A 24 -1.86 8.44 -31.30
C HIS A 24 -0.88 8.29 -32.48
N ASP A 25 -0.45 9.39 -33.12
CA ASP A 25 0.42 9.35 -34.30
C ASP A 25 1.86 9.87 -34.07
N SER A 26 2.25 10.19 -32.85
CA SER A 26 3.66 10.35 -32.54
C SER A 26 4.31 8.96 -32.59
N PRO A 27 5.50 8.77 -33.19
CA PRO A 27 6.28 7.58 -32.98
C PRO A 27 6.66 7.58 -31.49
N ILE A 28 5.80 6.98 -30.67
CA ILE A 28 6.05 6.73 -29.27
C ILE A 28 7.31 5.89 -29.25
N ALA A 29 8.43 6.44 -28.81
CA ALA A 29 9.53 5.63 -28.36
C ALA A 29 8.91 4.59 -27.45
N ARG A 30 8.87 3.31 -27.91
CA ARG A 30 8.22 2.25 -27.15
C ARG A 30 8.99 2.15 -25.85
N ASN A 31 8.36 2.58 -24.77
CA ASN A 31 8.90 2.43 -23.43
C ASN A 31 9.34 0.97 -23.24
N PRO A 32 10.43 0.70 -22.54
CA PRO A 32 10.89 -0.67 -22.32
C PRO A 32 9.77 -1.48 -21.66
N MET A 33 9.35 -2.56 -22.35
CA MET A 33 8.35 -3.49 -21.84
C MET A 33 9.04 -4.65 -21.15
N ILE A 34 8.68 -4.89 -19.89
CA ILE A 34 9.15 -6.02 -19.09
C ILE A 34 8.03 -7.06 -19.03
N SER A 35 8.32 -8.31 -19.42
CA SER A 35 7.38 -9.40 -19.28
C SER A 35 7.22 -9.77 -17.81
N LEU A 36 5.96 -9.84 -17.34
CA LEU A 36 5.62 -10.29 -16.00
C LEU A 36 5.39 -11.81 -15.98
N ARG A 37 5.64 -12.42 -14.83
CA ARG A 37 5.56 -13.87 -14.67
C ARG A 37 4.16 -14.43 -14.90
N TYR A 38 3.11 -13.68 -14.48
CA TYR A 38 1.69 -14.06 -14.63
C TYR A 38 0.82 -12.80 -14.54
N GLY A 39 -0.40 -12.89 -15.09
CA GLY A 39 -1.44 -11.87 -14.93
C GLY A 39 -2.20 -11.98 -13.60
N THR A 40 -3.33 -11.30 -13.48
CA THR A 40 -4.18 -11.38 -12.27
C THR A 40 -4.70 -12.80 -12.03
N ASN A 41 -5.08 -13.47 -13.10
CA ASN A 41 -5.58 -14.86 -13.06
C ASN A 41 -4.69 -15.79 -13.89
N PRO A 42 -4.64 -17.09 -13.59
CA PRO A 42 -3.74 -18.04 -14.27
C PRO A 42 -3.91 -18.14 -15.79
N HIS A 43 -5.11 -17.88 -16.29
CA HIS A 43 -5.41 -17.89 -17.74
C HIS A 43 -5.07 -16.58 -18.46
N GLN A 44 -4.77 -15.50 -17.73
CA GLN A 44 -4.34 -14.23 -18.31
C GLN A 44 -2.84 -14.28 -18.59
N THR A 45 -2.52 -14.55 -19.84
CA THR A 45 -1.13 -14.63 -20.33
C THR A 45 -0.65 -13.27 -20.85
N ASN A 46 0.65 -13.19 -21.21
CA ASN A 46 1.26 -11.98 -21.78
C ASN A 46 1.15 -10.72 -20.91
N ALA A 47 1.16 -10.90 -19.58
CA ALA A 47 1.23 -9.77 -18.67
C ALA A 47 2.55 -9.03 -18.83
N SER A 48 2.51 -7.72 -18.86
CA SER A 48 3.69 -6.87 -19.06
C SER A 48 3.63 -5.62 -18.19
N LEU A 49 4.81 -5.07 -17.91
CA LEU A 49 5.02 -3.79 -17.27
C LEU A 49 5.67 -2.86 -18.29
N GLU A 50 5.09 -1.70 -18.49
CA GLU A 50 5.66 -0.61 -19.28
C GLU A 50 6.24 0.45 -18.35
N LEU A 51 7.51 0.82 -18.57
CA LEU A 51 8.19 1.81 -17.75
C LEU A 51 8.38 3.09 -18.56
N PRO A 52 8.26 4.29 -17.94
CA PRO A 52 8.64 5.53 -18.59
C PRO A 52 10.17 5.56 -18.85
N ASP A 53 10.60 6.47 -19.71
CA ASP A 53 12.01 6.72 -19.98
C ASP A 53 12.38 8.14 -19.47
N PRO A 54 13.33 8.30 -18.53
CA PRO A 54 14.09 7.22 -17.84
C PRO A 54 13.23 6.37 -16.90
N ALA A 55 13.60 5.10 -16.80
CA ALA A 55 12.88 4.13 -15.98
C ALA A 55 13.16 4.36 -14.48
N PRO A 56 12.14 4.70 -13.66
CA PRO A 56 12.33 4.96 -12.23
C PRO A 56 12.40 3.69 -11.38
N LEU A 57 12.06 2.55 -11.96
CA LEU A 57 11.98 1.26 -11.29
C LEU A 57 12.97 0.27 -11.88
N LYS A 58 13.68 -0.44 -11.00
CA LYS A 58 14.59 -1.55 -11.37
C LYS A 58 14.14 -2.83 -10.65
N ILE A 59 14.18 -3.95 -11.36
CA ILE A 59 14.02 -5.28 -10.79
C ILE A 59 15.42 -5.83 -10.51
N LEU A 60 15.82 -5.85 -9.25
CA LEU A 60 17.15 -6.30 -8.83
C LEU A 60 17.23 -7.81 -8.69
N ASN A 61 16.12 -8.49 -8.43
CA ASN A 61 16.03 -9.94 -8.31
C ASN A 61 14.59 -10.44 -8.51
N GLY A 62 14.47 -11.69 -8.93
CA GLY A 62 13.20 -12.39 -9.09
C GLY A 62 12.39 -11.96 -10.33
N ALA A 63 11.18 -12.49 -10.44
CA ALA A 63 10.25 -12.20 -11.53
C ALA A 63 8.85 -11.88 -10.94
N PRO A 64 8.45 -10.61 -10.91
CA PRO A 64 7.15 -10.22 -10.35
C PRO A 64 5.98 -10.66 -11.23
N GLY A 65 4.84 -10.93 -10.62
CA GLY A 65 3.55 -11.04 -11.28
C GLY A 65 2.81 -9.70 -11.32
N TYR A 66 1.68 -9.67 -12.02
CA TYR A 66 0.88 -8.46 -12.19
C TYR A 66 0.38 -7.89 -10.84
N ILE A 67 -0.17 -8.74 -9.98
CA ILE A 67 -0.62 -8.33 -8.64
C ILE A 67 0.55 -7.87 -7.77
N ASN A 68 1.72 -8.51 -7.88
CA ASN A 68 2.92 -8.07 -7.17
C ASN A 68 3.28 -6.62 -7.51
N MET A 69 3.16 -6.24 -8.79
CA MET A 69 3.44 -4.87 -9.22
C MET A 69 2.39 -3.87 -8.72
N LEU A 70 1.11 -4.26 -8.70
CA LEU A 70 0.06 -3.41 -8.11
C LEU A 70 0.31 -3.17 -6.62
N ASP A 71 0.61 -4.24 -5.86
CA ASP A 71 0.92 -4.13 -4.43
C ASP A 71 2.16 -3.26 -4.20
N ALA A 72 3.25 -3.50 -4.94
CA ALA A 72 4.50 -2.76 -4.81
C ALA A 72 4.32 -1.27 -5.08
N LEU A 73 3.70 -0.91 -6.21
CA LEU A 73 3.57 0.49 -6.60
C LEU A 73 2.57 1.26 -5.74
N THR A 74 1.54 0.59 -5.21
CA THR A 74 0.60 1.23 -4.29
C THR A 74 1.22 1.41 -2.90
N SER A 75 1.87 0.38 -2.37
CA SER A 75 2.54 0.45 -1.08
C SER A 75 3.71 1.45 -1.07
N TRP A 76 4.43 1.58 -2.20
CA TRP A 76 5.48 2.58 -2.36
C TRP A 76 4.97 4.01 -2.16
N GLN A 77 3.84 4.36 -2.78
CA GLN A 77 3.21 5.67 -2.61
C GLN A 77 2.87 5.95 -1.14
N LEU A 78 2.33 4.96 -0.44
CA LEU A 78 1.96 5.07 0.97
C LEU A 78 3.18 5.35 1.85
N VAL A 79 4.25 4.56 1.74
CA VAL A 79 5.42 4.72 2.64
C VAL A 79 6.18 6.01 2.35
N ARG A 80 6.23 6.45 1.09
CA ARG A 80 6.83 7.73 0.72
C ARG A 80 6.05 8.90 1.34
N GLU A 81 4.71 8.91 1.22
CA GLU A 81 3.90 9.97 1.83
C GLU A 81 3.99 9.97 3.36
N LEU A 82 4.05 8.79 4.00
CA LEU A 82 4.29 8.70 5.44
C LEU A 82 5.64 9.29 5.86
N LYS A 83 6.70 9.01 5.10
CA LYS A 83 8.03 9.58 5.35
C LYS A 83 8.02 11.10 5.21
N GLU A 84 7.40 11.63 4.16
CA GLU A 84 7.28 13.07 3.94
C GLU A 84 6.46 13.76 5.06
N ALA A 85 5.37 13.13 5.51
CA ALA A 85 4.50 13.69 6.54
C ALA A 85 5.10 13.65 7.95
N THR A 86 5.92 12.64 8.27
CA THR A 86 6.40 12.36 9.64
C THR A 86 7.90 12.57 9.83
N GLY A 87 8.68 12.57 8.75
CA GLY A 87 10.15 12.60 8.78
C GLY A 87 10.80 11.28 9.24
N LYS A 88 10.01 10.24 9.58
CA LYS A 88 10.47 8.95 10.11
C LYS A 88 10.51 7.87 9.05
N ALA A 89 11.40 6.90 9.20
CA ALA A 89 11.36 5.70 8.38
C ALA A 89 9.96 5.07 8.46
N SER A 90 9.42 4.67 7.33
CA SER A 90 8.05 4.17 7.22
C SER A 90 8.01 2.87 6.45
N ALA A 91 7.07 2.01 6.81
CA ALA A 91 6.88 0.73 6.14
C ALA A 91 5.40 0.38 6.00
N ALA A 92 5.10 -0.44 5.00
CA ALA A 92 3.79 -1.01 4.80
C ALA A 92 3.88 -2.49 4.40
N SER A 93 2.92 -3.28 4.89
CA SER A 93 2.67 -4.66 4.49
C SER A 93 1.40 -4.66 3.65
N TYR A 94 1.50 -5.10 2.41
CA TYR A 94 0.39 -5.06 1.43
C TYR A 94 -0.02 -6.44 0.97
N LYS A 95 -1.31 -6.60 0.74
CA LYS A 95 -1.86 -7.80 0.13
C LYS A 95 -3.15 -7.47 -0.62
N HIS A 96 -3.26 -7.97 -1.86
CA HIS A 96 -4.43 -7.74 -2.72
C HIS A 96 -4.78 -6.26 -2.89
N VAL A 97 -3.74 -5.44 -3.15
CA VAL A 97 -3.81 -4.00 -3.41
C VAL A 97 -4.39 -3.18 -2.24
N SER A 98 -4.25 -3.70 -1.02
CA SER A 98 -4.65 -3.01 0.20
C SER A 98 -3.62 -3.22 1.31
N PRO A 99 -3.42 -2.26 2.22
CA PRO A 99 -2.52 -2.44 3.34
C PRO A 99 -3.13 -3.44 4.32
N ALA A 100 -2.34 -4.45 4.72
CA ALA A 100 -2.60 -5.26 5.91
C ALA A 100 -2.12 -4.52 7.17
N GLY A 101 -1.13 -3.64 7.01
CA GLY A 101 -0.63 -2.77 8.06
C GLY A 101 0.36 -1.75 7.51
N ALA A 102 0.53 -0.67 8.25
CA ALA A 102 1.50 0.38 7.98
C ALA A 102 2.00 0.98 9.31
N ALA A 103 3.24 1.41 9.37
CA ALA A 103 3.80 2.02 10.57
C ALA A 103 5.00 2.92 10.25
N ILE A 104 5.27 3.83 11.19
CA ILE A 104 6.53 4.58 11.27
C ILE A 104 7.51 3.87 12.22
N GLY A 105 8.80 4.09 12.02
CA GLY A 105 9.87 3.59 12.87
C GLY A 105 9.79 4.17 14.27
N LYS A 106 9.64 3.30 15.26
CA LYS A 106 9.71 3.60 16.69
C LYS A 106 10.36 2.42 17.42
N PRO A 107 10.96 2.63 18.60
CA PRO A 107 11.51 1.55 19.39
C PRO A 107 10.49 0.43 19.64
N ILE A 108 10.95 -0.80 19.60
CA ILE A 108 10.15 -1.98 19.95
C ILE A 108 10.31 -2.22 21.46
N ASP A 109 9.21 -2.23 22.18
CA ASP A 109 9.20 -2.57 23.62
C ASP A 109 9.06 -4.09 23.87
N GLU A 110 9.24 -4.51 25.11
CA GLU A 110 9.15 -5.92 25.47
C GLU A 110 7.72 -6.47 25.30
N ALA A 111 6.68 -5.67 25.55
CA ALA A 111 5.30 -6.09 25.39
C ALA A 111 4.99 -6.36 23.91
N PHE A 112 5.43 -5.49 23.00
CA PHE A 112 5.31 -5.73 21.57
C PHE A 112 6.12 -6.96 21.13
N LYS A 113 7.37 -7.10 21.61
CA LYS A 113 8.21 -8.25 21.34
C LYS A 113 7.51 -9.56 21.70
N GLU A 114 6.96 -9.65 22.91
CA GLU A 114 6.22 -10.82 23.36
C GLU A 114 4.98 -11.11 22.50
N SER A 115 4.17 -10.06 22.23
CA SER A 115 2.94 -10.20 21.43
C SER A 115 3.21 -10.63 20.00
N GLN A 116 4.36 -10.27 19.43
CA GLN A 116 4.76 -10.59 18.07
C GLN A 116 5.75 -11.77 17.97
N PHE A 117 6.07 -12.42 19.09
CA PHE A 117 7.02 -13.56 19.16
C PHE A 117 8.39 -13.21 18.56
N LEU A 118 8.86 -11.99 18.78
CA LEU A 118 10.16 -11.52 18.30
C LEU A 118 11.30 -12.06 19.19
N LYS A 119 12.46 -12.25 18.58
CA LYS A 119 13.66 -12.72 19.30
C LYS A 119 14.45 -11.58 19.94
N THR A 120 14.27 -10.37 19.48
CA THR A 120 14.99 -9.16 19.91
C THR A 120 14.09 -7.95 19.85
N THR A 121 14.45 -6.89 20.57
CA THR A 121 13.90 -5.53 20.43
C THR A 121 14.86 -4.61 19.66
N ASP A 122 16.09 -5.08 19.41
CA ASP A 122 17.13 -4.32 18.73
C ASP A 122 16.95 -4.36 17.21
N PHE A 123 16.23 -3.37 16.70
CA PHE A 123 15.98 -3.14 15.29
C PHE A 123 16.41 -1.72 14.90
N SER A 124 16.95 -1.58 13.71
CA SER A 124 17.09 -0.26 13.08
C SER A 124 15.74 0.42 12.89
N GLU A 125 15.72 1.72 12.60
CA GLU A 125 14.48 2.45 12.41
C GLU A 125 13.63 1.89 11.25
N VAL A 126 14.26 1.57 10.11
CA VAL A 126 13.55 0.98 8.96
C VAL A 126 13.06 -0.44 9.26
N ALA A 127 13.85 -1.24 9.97
CA ALA A 127 13.44 -2.58 10.38
C ALA A 127 12.27 -2.52 11.37
N SER A 128 12.35 -1.63 12.37
CA SER A 128 11.29 -1.38 13.33
C SER A 128 9.99 -0.94 12.65
N ALA A 129 10.05 -0.05 11.67
CA ALA A 129 8.88 0.36 10.89
C ALA A 129 8.17 -0.85 10.27
N TYR A 130 8.93 -1.76 9.63
CA TYR A 130 8.33 -2.94 9.01
C TYR A 130 7.85 -3.99 10.03
N VAL A 131 8.64 -4.25 11.08
CA VAL A 131 8.22 -5.15 12.17
C VAL A 131 6.88 -4.71 12.75
N ARG A 132 6.70 -3.42 12.96
CA ARG A 132 5.46 -2.81 13.45
C ARG A 132 4.34 -2.88 12.40
N ALA A 133 4.61 -2.52 11.14
CA ALA A 133 3.63 -2.61 10.07
C ALA A 133 3.07 -4.02 9.91
N ARG A 134 3.95 -5.03 9.86
CA ARG A 134 3.57 -6.44 9.79
C ARG A 134 2.85 -6.92 11.04
N GLY A 135 3.23 -6.41 12.22
CA GLY A 135 2.65 -6.75 13.52
C GLY A 135 1.21 -6.25 13.72
N GLY A 136 0.73 -5.33 12.89
CA GLY A 136 -0.67 -4.89 12.91
C GLY A 136 -1.67 -6.01 12.60
N ASP A 137 -1.36 -6.85 11.60
CA ASP A 137 -2.07 -8.09 11.29
C ASP A 137 -1.10 -9.10 10.65
N ARG A 138 -0.53 -9.97 11.47
CA ARG A 138 0.44 -10.98 10.98
C ARG A 138 -0.17 -12.04 10.08
N LEU A 139 -1.46 -12.35 10.24
CA LEU A 139 -2.12 -13.35 9.41
C LEU A 139 -2.34 -12.81 8.00
N CYS A 140 -2.86 -11.60 7.88
CA CYS A 140 -3.01 -10.93 6.59
C CYS A 140 -1.67 -10.61 5.94
N SER A 141 -0.62 -10.37 6.73
CA SER A 141 0.74 -10.12 6.23
C SER A 141 1.51 -11.37 5.81
N PHE A 142 0.93 -12.57 5.92
CA PHE A 142 1.57 -13.79 5.44
C PHE A 142 1.64 -13.80 3.91
N GLY A 143 2.84 -13.77 3.35
CA GLY A 143 3.06 -13.65 1.91
C GLY A 143 2.77 -12.25 1.37
N ASP A 144 3.10 -11.23 2.14
CA ASP A 144 2.91 -9.83 1.77
C ASP A 144 3.88 -9.33 0.69
N ALA A 145 3.47 -8.22 0.10
CA ALA A 145 4.34 -7.29 -0.60
C ALA A 145 4.68 -6.16 0.37
N LEU A 146 5.96 -5.96 0.65
CA LEU A 146 6.35 -4.90 1.57
C LEU A 146 7.01 -3.73 0.86
N ALA A 147 6.74 -2.53 1.38
CA ALA A 147 7.44 -1.31 0.99
C ALA A 147 8.10 -0.67 2.21
N VAL A 148 9.25 -0.07 2.00
CA VAL A 148 9.92 0.78 2.99
C VAL A 148 10.40 2.08 2.34
N SER A 149 10.37 3.15 3.10
CA SER A 149 10.72 4.51 2.61
C SER A 149 12.22 4.81 2.60
N ASP A 150 13.03 3.98 3.24
CA ASP A 150 14.46 4.19 3.47
C ASP A 150 15.29 3.03 2.91
N ILE A 151 16.61 3.22 2.85
CA ILE A 151 17.56 2.17 2.44
C ILE A 151 17.37 0.94 3.32
N VAL A 152 17.25 -0.21 2.69
CA VAL A 152 17.14 -1.51 3.38
C VAL A 152 18.50 -1.89 3.95
N ASP A 153 18.56 -1.98 5.26
CA ASP A 153 19.75 -2.37 5.99
C ASP A 153 19.77 -3.87 6.35
N VAL A 154 20.88 -4.29 6.97
CA VAL A 154 21.09 -5.68 7.38
C VAL A 154 20.10 -6.12 8.48
N SER A 155 19.65 -5.17 9.35
CA SER A 155 18.68 -5.47 10.40
C SER A 155 17.33 -5.91 9.79
N LEU A 156 16.81 -5.13 8.84
CA LEU A 156 15.59 -5.48 8.11
C LEU A 156 15.75 -6.76 7.30
N ALA A 157 16.88 -6.91 6.58
CA ALA A 157 17.11 -8.08 5.74
C ALA A 157 17.17 -9.39 6.55
N ARG A 158 17.79 -9.38 7.73
CA ARG A 158 17.83 -10.53 8.64
C ARG A 158 16.46 -10.90 9.19
N PHE A 159 15.64 -9.91 9.55
CA PHE A 159 14.25 -10.15 9.95
C PHE A 159 13.46 -10.79 8.80
N LEU A 160 13.49 -10.17 7.61
CA LEU A 160 12.80 -10.66 6.41
C LEU A 160 13.23 -12.08 6.00
N LYS A 161 14.48 -12.46 6.22
CA LYS A 161 14.96 -13.81 5.90
C LYS A 161 14.10 -14.90 6.54
N THR A 162 13.54 -14.65 7.72
CA THR A 162 12.74 -15.61 8.48
C THR A 162 11.22 -15.48 8.22
N GLU A 163 10.77 -14.37 7.67
CA GLU A 163 9.37 -14.13 7.41
C GLU A 163 8.93 -14.62 6.02
N VAL A 164 7.65 -14.96 5.87
CA VAL A 164 7.07 -15.29 4.56
C VAL A 164 6.57 -14.00 3.92
N SER A 165 7.29 -13.53 2.90
CA SER A 165 6.97 -12.34 2.08
C SER A 165 7.19 -12.65 0.62
N ASP A 166 6.50 -11.97 -0.29
CA ASP A 166 6.60 -12.21 -1.73
C ASP A 166 7.59 -11.27 -2.41
N LEU A 167 7.61 -10.00 -2.00
CA LEU A 167 8.49 -8.99 -2.58
C LEU A 167 8.83 -7.89 -1.57
N ILE A 168 9.84 -7.10 -1.94
CA ILE A 168 10.18 -5.83 -1.30
C ILE A 168 10.39 -4.75 -2.36
N ILE A 169 9.90 -3.53 -2.08
CA ILE A 169 10.22 -2.32 -2.83
C ILE A 169 10.80 -1.26 -1.88
N ALA A 170 11.90 -0.65 -2.27
CA ALA A 170 12.65 0.33 -1.48
C ALA A 170 13.42 1.31 -2.37
N PRO A 171 13.90 2.45 -1.84
CA PRO A 171 14.73 3.39 -2.61
C PRO A 171 16.17 2.88 -2.83
N GLY A 172 16.58 1.84 -2.12
CA GLY A 172 17.90 1.23 -2.25
C GLY A 172 18.17 0.18 -1.18
N TYR A 173 19.33 -0.45 -1.25
CA TYR A 173 19.71 -1.58 -0.41
C TYR A 173 21.18 -1.50 -0.03
N ASP A 174 21.51 -1.71 1.23
CA ASP A 174 22.89 -1.98 1.61
C ASP A 174 23.38 -3.25 0.89
N PRO A 175 24.66 -3.30 0.45
CA PRO A 175 25.17 -4.45 -0.30
C PRO A 175 25.01 -5.79 0.44
N GLU A 176 25.28 -5.84 1.76
CA GLU A 176 25.09 -7.06 2.57
C GLU A 176 23.62 -7.43 2.68
N ALA A 177 22.72 -6.45 2.88
CA ALA A 177 21.28 -6.66 2.94
C ALA A 177 20.74 -7.24 1.63
N LEU A 178 21.19 -6.71 0.51
CA LEU A 178 20.80 -7.17 -0.82
C LEU A 178 21.17 -8.64 -1.04
N GLU A 179 22.37 -9.05 -0.67
CA GLU A 179 22.81 -10.46 -0.80
C GLU A 179 22.00 -11.40 0.10
N ILE A 180 21.66 -10.98 1.33
CA ILE A 180 20.78 -11.75 2.22
C ILE A 180 19.40 -11.96 1.56
N LEU A 181 18.84 -10.91 0.97
CA LEU A 181 17.51 -10.95 0.34
C LEU A 181 17.52 -11.74 -0.96
N LYS A 182 18.56 -11.65 -1.79
CA LYS A 182 18.70 -12.44 -3.02
C LYS A 182 18.69 -13.94 -2.72
N ALA A 183 19.28 -14.36 -1.61
CA ALA A 183 19.29 -15.77 -1.20
C ALA A 183 17.92 -16.30 -0.73
N LYS A 184 16.96 -15.41 -0.42
CA LYS A 184 15.62 -15.76 0.04
C LYS A 184 14.83 -16.47 -1.07
N LYS A 185 13.92 -17.40 -0.67
CA LYS A 185 13.10 -18.21 -1.60
C LYS A 185 13.93 -18.94 -2.67
N LYS A 186 15.12 -19.41 -2.31
CA LYS A 186 16.05 -20.07 -3.26
C LYS A 186 16.38 -19.19 -4.48
N GLY A 187 16.53 -17.89 -4.25
CA GLY A 187 16.81 -16.89 -5.30
C GLY A 187 15.57 -16.31 -5.99
N GLY A 188 14.37 -16.72 -5.63
CA GLY A 188 13.13 -16.26 -6.26
C GLY A 188 12.42 -15.10 -5.56
N PHE A 189 13.00 -14.52 -4.50
CA PHE A 189 12.41 -13.36 -3.84
C PHE A 189 12.48 -12.12 -4.75
N VAL A 190 11.36 -11.43 -4.93
CA VAL A 190 11.32 -10.25 -5.80
C VAL A 190 11.85 -9.04 -5.04
N ILE A 191 12.85 -8.37 -5.62
CA ILE A 191 13.49 -7.18 -5.06
C ILE A 191 13.40 -6.05 -6.07
N LEU A 192 12.74 -4.97 -5.70
CA LEU A 192 12.47 -3.80 -6.52
C LEU A 192 13.17 -2.56 -5.93
N GLU A 193 13.91 -1.84 -6.76
CA GLU A 193 14.46 -0.52 -6.42
C GLU A 193 13.66 0.56 -7.14
N MET A 194 13.17 1.54 -6.41
CA MET A 194 12.37 2.64 -6.94
C MET A 194 13.05 3.97 -6.65
N GLU A 195 13.19 4.80 -7.66
CA GLU A 195 13.73 6.15 -7.53
C GLU A 195 12.83 6.98 -6.59
N TYR A 196 13.42 7.49 -5.50
CA TYR A 196 12.66 8.15 -4.43
C TYR A 196 11.93 9.41 -4.92
N ASP A 197 12.63 10.24 -5.71
CA ASP A 197 12.12 11.53 -6.17
C ASP A 197 11.23 11.43 -7.40
N PHE A 198 11.04 10.23 -7.96
CA PHE A 198 10.18 10.07 -9.12
C PHE A 198 8.73 10.45 -8.82
N MET A 199 8.21 11.38 -9.61
CA MET A 199 6.80 11.80 -9.61
C MET A 199 6.22 11.63 -11.01
N PRO A 200 5.19 10.79 -11.17
CA PRO A 200 4.56 10.63 -12.48
C PRO A 200 3.85 11.92 -12.88
N GLU A 201 4.03 12.32 -14.13
CA GLU A 201 3.33 13.45 -14.73
C GLU A 201 1.97 13.05 -15.33
N GLY A 202 1.17 14.06 -15.65
CA GLY A 202 -0.09 13.91 -16.37
C GLY A 202 -1.23 13.28 -15.57
N ALA A 203 -2.24 12.81 -16.29
CA ALA A 203 -3.42 12.20 -15.73
C ALA A 203 -3.17 10.75 -15.32
N GLU A 204 -3.93 10.27 -14.34
CA GLU A 204 -4.07 8.84 -14.06
C GLU A 204 -5.11 8.25 -14.99
N SER A 205 -4.79 7.17 -15.68
CA SER A 205 -5.70 6.49 -16.60
C SER A 205 -5.87 5.02 -16.24
N ARG A 206 -7.05 4.50 -16.48
CA ARG A 206 -7.40 3.09 -16.33
C ARG A 206 -8.31 2.66 -17.47
N GLU A 207 -8.05 1.50 -18.03
CA GLU A 207 -8.94 0.89 -19.01
C GLU A 207 -9.80 -0.19 -18.36
N ILE A 208 -11.11 -0.16 -18.61
CA ILE A 208 -12.05 -1.20 -18.17
C ILE A 208 -12.95 -1.55 -19.35
N PHE A 209 -12.94 -2.78 -19.75
CA PHE A 209 -13.75 -3.29 -20.88
C PHE A 209 -13.55 -2.50 -22.18
N GLY A 210 -12.30 -2.11 -22.49
CA GLY A 210 -11.97 -1.29 -23.65
C GLY A 210 -12.35 0.19 -23.55
N ILE A 211 -12.85 0.64 -22.38
CA ILE A 211 -13.22 2.03 -22.14
C ILE A 211 -12.16 2.66 -21.23
N GLY A 212 -11.51 3.71 -21.73
CA GLY A 212 -10.52 4.49 -21.00
C GLY A 212 -11.19 5.47 -20.01
N LEU A 213 -10.77 5.42 -18.77
CA LEU A 213 -11.12 6.38 -17.73
C LEU A 213 -9.87 7.19 -17.37
N ALA A 214 -10.00 8.50 -17.26
CA ALA A 214 -8.89 9.38 -16.89
C ALA A 214 -9.32 10.36 -15.80
N GLN A 215 -8.42 10.63 -14.85
CA GLN A 215 -8.64 11.59 -13.78
C GLN A 215 -7.33 12.28 -13.40
N THR A 216 -7.43 13.40 -12.71
CA THR A 216 -6.26 14.01 -12.05
C THR A 216 -5.71 13.07 -11.01
N ARG A 217 -4.37 12.91 -10.95
CA ARG A 217 -3.72 12.10 -9.92
C ARG A 217 -4.02 12.63 -8.52
N ASN A 218 -4.15 11.72 -7.56
CA ASN A 218 -4.28 12.07 -6.15
C ASN A 218 -2.91 12.44 -5.56
N SER A 219 -2.40 13.60 -5.97
CA SER A 219 -1.08 14.14 -5.55
C SER A 219 -1.12 14.98 -4.27
N ARG A 220 -2.33 15.21 -3.68
CA ARG A 220 -2.44 15.97 -2.44
C ARG A 220 -1.78 15.19 -1.29
N LEU A 221 -0.75 15.77 -0.69
CA LEU A 221 -0.11 15.23 0.51
C LEU A 221 -0.94 15.57 1.74
N ILE A 222 -1.06 14.60 2.64
CA ILE A 222 -1.68 14.79 3.97
C ILE A 222 -0.58 15.20 4.94
N THR A 223 -0.79 16.31 5.62
CA THR A 223 0.20 16.93 6.50
C THR A 223 -0.36 17.22 7.89
N LYS A 224 0.49 17.60 8.84
CA LYS A 224 0.06 18.06 10.16
C LYS A 224 -0.91 19.24 10.10
N ALA A 225 -0.84 20.08 9.05
CA ALA A 225 -1.75 21.20 8.88
C ALA A 225 -3.21 20.76 8.66
N ASP A 226 -3.42 19.59 8.05
CA ASP A 226 -4.76 19.04 7.85
C ASP A 226 -5.44 18.59 9.15
N LEU A 227 -4.67 18.40 10.23
CA LEU A 227 -5.14 17.97 11.55
C LEU A 227 -5.31 19.11 12.55
N GLN A 228 -5.13 20.37 12.16
CA GLN A 228 -5.21 21.52 13.07
C GLN A 228 -6.63 21.87 13.50
N ASN A 229 -7.65 21.53 12.71
CA ASN A 229 -9.04 21.80 13.05
C ASN A 229 -9.60 20.73 13.99
N VAL A 230 -9.24 20.82 15.27
CA VAL A 230 -9.70 19.90 16.32
C VAL A 230 -11.13 20.25 16.72
N VAL A 231 -12.09 19.39 16.41
CA VAL A 231 -13.53 19.61 16.69
C VAL A 231 -14.02 18.95 17.98
N SER A 232 -13.23 18.03 18.56
CA SER A 232 -13.54 17.37 19.84
C SER A 232 -13.49 18.36 21.03
N GLU A 233 -14.08 17.98 22.17
CA GLU A 233 -14.03 18.79 23.41
C GLU A 233 -12.60 19.04 23.86
N ASN A 234 -11.77 17.98 23.90
CA ASN A 234 -10.35 18.12 24.15
C ASN A 234 -9.65 18.65 22.89
N LYS A 235 -9.14 19.87 22.97
CA LYS A 235 -8.41 20.54 21.88
C LYS A 235 -6.90 20.27 21.91
N SER A 236 -6.38 19.67 22.98
CA SER A 236 -4.96 19.37 23.12
C SER A 236 -4.64 18.00 22.56
N ILE A 237 -3.87 17.95 21.46
CA ILE A 237 -3.42 16.73 20.83
C ILE A 237 -1.91 16.64 20.95
N SER A 238 -1.39 15.54 21.48
CA SER A 238 0.05 15.29 21.58
C SER A 238 0.67 15.05 20.18
N GLU A 239 1.96 15.31 20.04
CA GLU A 239 2.70 15.03 18.81
C GLU A 239 2.59 13.54 18.41
N SER A 240 2.67 12.63 19.38
CA SER A 240 2.49 11.19 19.13
C SER A 240 1.09 10.85 18.61
N THR A 241 0.06 11.57 19.07
CA THR A 241 -1.31 11.41 18.54
C THR A 241 -1.41 11.94 17.12
N ILE A 242 -0.76 13.08 16.81
CA ILE A 242 -0.71 13.63 15.45
C ILE A 242 -0.03 12.63 14.51
N GLU A 243 1.13 12.07 14.87
CA GLU A 243 1.79 11.02 14.09
C GLU A 243 0.88 9.82 13.83
N THR A 244 0.16 9.38 14.86
CA THR A 244 -0.78 8.24 14.75
C THR A 244 -1.94 8.56 13.80
N LEU A 245 -2.49 9.77 13.86
CA LEU A 245 -3.55 10.22 12.97
C LEU A 245 -3.05 10.36 11.51
N LEU A 246 -1.81 10.81 11.30
CA LEU A 246 -1.20 10.83 9.97
C LEU A 246 -1.07 9.42 9.39
N VAL A 247 -0.57 8.47 10.18
CA VAL A 247 -0.47 7.06 9.75
C VAL A 247 -1.85 6.51 9.39
N ALA A 248 -2.87 6.76 10.22
CA ALA A 248 -4.24 6.32 9.96
C ALA A 248 -4.81 6.91 8.67
N THR A 249 -4.71 8.23 8.51
CA THR A 249 -5.32 8.97 7.40
C THR A 249 -4.62 8.68 6.07
N ILE A 250 -3.28 8.65 6.05
CA ILE A 250 -2.51 8.33 4.85
C ILE A 250 -2.76 6.87 4.45
N SER A 251 -2.84 5.94 5.40
CA SER A 251 -3.17 4.54 5.09
C SER A 251 -4.54 4.40 4.41
N LEU A 252 -5.54 5.15 4.87
CA LEU A 252 -6.87 5.15 4.25
C LEU A 252 -6.88 5.73 2.83
N LYS A 253 -6.03 6.72 2.53
CA LYS A 253 -5.89 7.27 1.18
C LYS A 253 -5.53 6.20 0.14
N TYR A 254 -4.75 5.19 0.55
CA TYR A 254 -4.28 4.08 -0.28
C TYR A 254 -5.06 2.78 -0.06
N THR A 255 -6.23 2.87 0.57
CA THR A 255 -7.12 1.73 0.84
C THR A 255 -8.39 1.85 0.01
N GLN A 256 -8.85 0.76 -0.57
CA GLN A 256 -10.12 0.71 -1.31
C GLN A 256 -11.29 1.14 -0.41
N SER A 257 -12.02 2.17 -0.83
CA SER A 257 -13.20 2.67 -0.10
C SER A 257 -14.45 1.74 -0.32
N ASN A 258 -15.40 1.72 0.60
CA ASN A 258 -15.36 2.39 1.89
C ASN A 258 -14.39 1.66 2.83
N SER A 259 -13.68 2.42 3.63
CA SER A 259 -12.61 1.87 4.46
C SER A 259 -12.56 2.51 5.84
N ILE A 260 -12.01 1.76 6.81
CA ILE A 260 -11.74 2.22 8.16
C ILE A 260 -10.36 1.75 8.58
N SER A 261 -9.66 2.55 9.36
CA SER A 261 -8.41 2.15 10.01
C SER A 261 -8.47 2.40 11.51
N VAL A 262 -7.84 1.52 12.26
CA VAL A 262 -7.56 1.68 13.68
C VAL A 262 -6.05 1.78 13.83
N ALA A 263 -5.58 2.84 14.49
CA ALA A 263 -4.16 3.08 14.66
C ALA A 263 -3.82 3.33 16.13
N TYR A 264 -2.64 2.88 16.53
CA TYR A 264 -2.10 3.09 17.86
C TYR A 264 -0.60 3.36 17.77
N ASP A 265 -0.13 4.38 18.45
CA ASP A 265 1.30 4.75 18.54
C ASP A 265 2.05 4.74 17.19
N GLY A 266 1.47 5.34 16.14
CA GLY A 266 2.10 5.42 14.81
C GLY A 266 2.12 4.10 14.04
N GLN A 267 1.19 3.20 14.32
CA GLN A 267 1.02 1.90 13.68
C GLN A 267 -0.45 1.64 13.39
N ILE A 268 -0.76 1.09 12.23
CA ILE A 268 -2.07 0.50 11.94
C ILE A 268 -2.17 -0.84 12.67
N VAL A 269 -3.18 -0.98 13.50
CA VAL A 269 -3.50 -2.20 14.26
C VAL A 269 -4.76 -2.89 13.74
N GLY A 270 -5.42 -2.30 12.78
CA GLY A 270 -6.55 -2.87 12.08
C GLY A 270 -7.00 -2.01 10.91
N ILE A 271 -7.41 -2.65 9.82
CA ILE A 271 -7.93 -1.99 8.63
C ILE A 271 -9.05 -2.81 7.99
N GLY A 272 -10.13 -2.13 7.63
CA GLY A 272 -11.19 -2.69 6.80
C GLY A 272 -11.20 -1.99 5.46
N ALA A 273 -11.15 -2.75 4.36
CA ALA A 273 -11.07 -2.25 2.99
C ALA A 273 -12.26 -2.72 2.15
N GLY A 274 -12.70 -1.91 1.19
CA GLY A 274 -13.67 -2.29 0.18
C GLY A 274 -15.07 -2.63 0.72
N GLN A 275 -15.48 -2.01 1.82
CA GLN A 275 -16.77 -2.27 2.42
C GLN A 275 -17.92 -1.64 1.63
N GLN A 276 -18.95 -2.42 1.32
CA GLN A 276 -20.09 -2.00 0.50
C GLN A 276 -21.03 -1.04 1.24
N SER A 277 -21.01 -1.04 2.56
CA SER A 277 -21.89 -0.22 3.40
C SER A 277 -21.09 0.39 4.56
N LEU A 278 -21.43 1.64 4.94
CA LEU A 278 -20.84 2.30 6.09
C LEU A 278 -21.11 1.55 7.41
N SER A 279 -22.24 0.84 7.53
CA SER A 279 -22.51 0.01 8.70
C SER A 279 -21.57 -1.18 8.83
N LEU A 280 -21.04 -1.70 7.72
CA LEU A 280 -20.10 -2.82 7.72
C LEU A 280 -18.70 -2.42 8.19
N ILE A 281 -18.29 -1.17 8.06
CA ILE A 281 -16.96 -0.71 8.54
C ILE A 281 -16.84 -0.81 10.06
N HIS A 282 -17.96 -0.74 10.80
CA HIS A 282 -17.99 -0.94 12.24
C HIS A 282 -17.94 -2.42 12.65
N ILE A 283 -18.22 -3.34 11.73
CA ILE A 283 -18.23 -4.79 11.94
C ILE A 283 -16.93 -5.42 11.43
N SER A 284 -16.30 -4.82 10.42
CA SER A 284 -15.05 -5.29 9.80
C SER A 284 -13.81 -4.96 10.62
N GLU A 285 -13.93 -4.99 11.94
CA GLU A 285 -12.74 -4.94 12.76
C GLU A 285 -11.88 -6.19 12.51
N PRO A 286 -10.55 -6.07 12.70
CA PRO A 286 -9.68 -7.24 12.66
C PRO A 286 -10.27 -8.31 13.57
N THR A 287 -10.36 -9.52 13.06
CA THR A 287 -10.89 -10.68 13.78
C THR A 287 -10.16 -10.83 15.11
N ARG A 288 -10.82 -10.40 16.19
CA ARG A 288 -10.32 -10.65 17.53
C ARG A 288 -10.59 -12.11 17.85
N PRO A 289 -9.61 -12.87 18.38
CA PRO A 289 -9.84 -14.25 18.84
C PRO A 289 -11.03 -14.39 19.79
N GLU A 290 -11.32 -13.37 20.58
CA GLU A 290 -12.43 -13.29 21.53
C GLU A 290 -13.81 -13.37 20.86
N ARG A 291 -13.99 -12.84 19.64
CA ARG A 291 -15.26 -12.94 18.91
C ARG A 291 -15.53 -14.34 18.35
N ILE A 292 -14.47 -15.10 18.07
CA ILE A 292 -14.60 -16.50 17.64
C ILE A 292 -15.05 -17.37 18.82
N GLY A 293 -14.60 -17.09 20.04
CA GLY A 293 -15.03 -17.74 21.26
C GLY A 293 -16.52 -17.50 21.57
N ASP A 294 -16.99 -16.28 21.42
CA ASP A 294 -18.38 -15.90 21.67
C ASP A 294 -19.38 -16.54 20.67
N SER A 295 -18.95 -16.68 19.40
CA SER A 295 -19.77 -17.36 18.40
C SER A 295 -19.91 -18.87 18.68
N GLY A 296 -18.88 -19.49 19.27
CA GLY A 296 -18.91 -20.88 19.73
C GLY A 296 -19.90 -21.11 20.90
N GLY A 297 -19.90 -20.19 21.87
CA GLY A 297 -20.84 -20.25 23.00
C GLY A 297 -22.31 -20.11 22.62
N GLY A 298 -22.61 -19.36 21.54
CA GLY A 298 -23.96 -19.22 21.01
C GLY A 298 -24.53 -20.51 20.36
N VAL A 299 -23.65 -21.36 19.83
CA VAL A 299 -24.05 -22.64 19.20
C VAL A 299 -24.33 -23.70 20.28
N GLU A 300 -23.60 -23.70 21.38
CA GLU A 300 -23.87 -24.64 22.48
C GLU A 300 -25.21 -24.36 23.20
N LYS A 301 -25.59 -23.08 23.35
CA LYS A 301 -26.91 -22.72 23.96
C LYS A 301 -28.12 -23.13 23.13
N LYS A 302 -27.95 -23.29 21.79
CA LYS A 302 -29.06 -23.76 20.93
C LYS A 302 -29.21 -25.27 20.90
N LYS A 303 -28.23 -26.05 21.33
CA LYS A 303 -28.34 -27.52 21.42
C LYS A 303 -28.99 -28.03 22.69
N GLY A 304 -29.19 -27.22 23.71
CA GLY A 304 -29.79 -27.58 24.97
C GLY A 304 -31.30 -27.35 25.07
N GLY A 305 -32.00 -26.94 24.03
CA GLY A 305 -33.41 -26.59 24.01
C GLY A 305 -34.29 -27.46 23.11
N GLY A 306 -34.04 -28.74 23.02
CA GLY A 306 -34.85 -29.67 22.22
C GLY A 306 -35.13 -30.96 22.99
N GLY A 307 -36.02 -30.89 23.93
CA GLY A 307 -36.52 -32.05 24.68
C GLY A 307 -37.87 -31.74 25.29
N GLY A 308 -38.93 -32.27 24.70
CA GLY A 308 -40.27 -32.17 25.17
C GLY A 308 -41.26 -32.33 24.06
#